data_07d3046f2a5abc0b995d0157e175c34d
#
_entry.id   07d3046f2a5abc0b995d0157e175c34d
#
_cell.length_a   1.000
_cell.length_b   1.000
_cell.length_c   1.000
_cell.angle_alpha   90.00
_cell.angle_beta   90.00
_cell.angle_gamma   90.00
#
_symmetry.space_group_name_H-M   'P 1'
#
loop_
_entity.id
_entity.type
_entity.pdbx_description
1 polymer ?
#
loop_
_entity_poly.entity_id
_entity_poly.type
_entity_poly.pdbx_seq_one_letter_code
_entity_poly.pdbx_strand_id
1 'polypeptide(L)' 'MQINLQTQTLSTEELAALGKVRPQSIRASLCRHGHWLGLRPVKLANRRLVWNAEQVATVFAGEVAA' A
#
# COMPACT_ATOMS: atom_id res chain seq x y z
N MET A 1 -2.14 -21.37 -13.98
CA MET A 1 -2.89 -20.22 -13.59
C MET A 1 -2.04 -18.99 -13.47
N GLN A 2 -2.52 -17.94 -13.99
CA GLN A 2 -1.77 -16.71 -14.06
C GLN A 2 -2.09 -15.81 -12.90
N ILE A 3 -1.09 -15.35 -12.21
CA ILE A 3 -1.30 -14.43 -11.11
C ILE A 3 -0.93 -13.04 -11.59
N ASN A 4 -1.90 -12.16 -11.54
CA ASN A 4 -1.68 -10.78 -11.98
C ASN A 4 -1.27 -9.92 -10.83
N LEU A 5 -0.09 -10.14 -10.34
CA LEU A 5 0.40 -9.34 -9.22
C LEU A 5 0.54 -7.88 -9.60
N GLN A 6 0.89 -7.61 -10.87
CA GLN A 6 1.05 -6.23 -11.30
C GLN A 6 -0.24 -5.45 -11.29
N THR A 7 -1.35 -6.13 -11.54
CA THR A 7 -2.65 -5.45 -11.56
C THR A 7 -3.30 -5.38 -10.19
N GLN A 8 -2.77 -6.12 -9.24
CA GLN A 8 -3.37 -6.19 -7.91
C GLN A 8 -2.48 -5.63 -6.82
N THR A 9 -1.37 -5.07 -7.20
CA THR A 9 -0.44 -4.51 -6.23
C THR A 9 -0.03 -3.11 -6.65
N LEU A 10 0.39 -2.35 -5.65
CA LEU A 10 0.85 -0.99 -5.85
C LEU A 10 2.23 -0.86 -5.23
N SER A 11 3.07 -0.03 -5.84
CA SER A 11 4.31 0.34 -5.20
C SER A 11 4.04 1.35 -4.10
N THR A 12 5.05 1.58 -3.26
CA THR A 12 4.91 2.60 -2.22
C THR A 12 4.68 3.97 -2.83
N GLU A 13 5.35 4.27 -3.93
CA GLU A 13 5.17 5.55 -4.60
C GLU A 13 3.77 5.69 -5.17
N GLU A 14 3.25 4.62 -5.74
CA GLU A 14 1.90 4.65 -6.27
C GLU A 14 0.87 4.83 -5.16
N LEU A 15 1.08 4.14 -4.06
CA LEU A 15 0.19 4.28 -2.92
C LEU A 15 0.24 5.70 -2.35
N ALA A 16 1.44 6.27 -2.28
CA ALA A 16 1.59 7.63 -1.79
C ALA A 16 0.85 8.62 -2.68
N ALA A 17 0.91 8.42 -3.99
CA ALA A 17 0.22 9.29 -4.91
C ALA A 17 -1.29 9.22 -4.72
N LEU A 18 -1.81 8.02 -4.49
CA LEU A 18 -3.23 7.86 -4.25
C LEU A 18 -3.66 8.54 -2.96
N GLY A 19 -2.85 8.42 -1.92
CA GLY A 19 -3.16 9.03 -0.64
C GLY A 19 -2.74 10.48 -0.54
N LYS A 20 -2.11 11.00 -1.57
CA LYS A 20 -1.63 12.38 -1.61
C LYS A 20 -0.68 12.68 -0.45
N VAL A 21 0.18 11.73 -0.17
CA VAL A 21 1.21 11.87 0.85
C VAL A 21 2.55 11.55 0.21
N ARG A 22 3.60 11.79 0.95
CA ARG A 22 4.94 11.47 0.47
C ARG A 22 5.26 10.01 0.74
N PRO A 23 5.97 9.33 -0.15
CA PRO A 23 6.37 7.94 0.12
C PRO A 23 7.12 7.81 1.44
N GLN A 24 7.87 8.83 1.82
CA GLN A 24 8.61 8.84 3.06
C GLN A 24 7.70 8.73 4.27
N SER A 25 6.52 9.34 4.20
CA SER A 25 5.54 9.25 5.29
C SER A 25 5.06 7.83 5.48
N ILE A 26 4.85 7.11 4.38
CA ILE A 26 4.43 5.72 4.46
C ILE A 26 5.55 4.89 5.08
N ARG A 27 6.78 5.11 4.64
CA ARG A 27 7.91 4.36 5.18
C ARG A 27 8.12 4.63 6.66
N ALA A 28 7.94 5.86 7.08
CA ALA A 28 8.06 6.21 8.49
C ALA A 28 7.00 5.51 9.33
N SER A 29 5.78 5.45 8.81
CA SER A 29 4.71 4.75 9.52
C SER A 29 5.02 3.27 9.64
N LEU A 30 5.56 2.67 8.58
CA LEU A 30 5.94 1.26 8.63
C LEU A 30 7.03 1.03 9.68
N CYS A 31 7.96 1.96 9.78
CA CYS A 31 9.04 1.84 10.74
C CYS A 31 8.53 1.93 12.17
N ARG A 32 7.54 2.77 12.41
CA ARG A 32 7.00 2.97 13.75
C ARG A 32 5.97 1.95 14.15
N HIS A 33 5.09 1.60 13.22
CA HIS A 33 3.89 0.81 13.55
C HIS A 33 3.81 -0.50 12.80
N GLY A 34 4.59 -0.69 11.76
CA GLY A 34 4.52 -1.88 10.94
C GLY A 34 3.39 -1.85 9.93
N HIS A 35 2.68 -0.73 9.84
CA HIS A 35 1.59 -0.59 8.89
C HIS A 35 1.36 0.88 8.59
N TRP A 36 0.57 1.13 7.57
CA TRP A 36 0.13 2.47 7.22
C TRP A 36 -1.37 2.41 6.95
N LEU A 37 -2.15 3.14 7.76
CA LEU A 37 -3.61 3.12 7.69
C LEU A 37 -4.17 1.70 7.84
N GLY A 38 -3.51 0.88 8.63
CA GLY A 38 -3.94 -0.50 8.81
C GLY A 38 -3.51 -1.42 7.68
N LEU A 39 -2.85 -0.89 6.67
CA LEU A 39 -2.38 -1.69 5.54
C LEU A 39 -0.98 -2.18 5.82
N ARG A 40 -0.73 -3.42 5.45
CA ARG A 40 0.60 -4.00 5.58
C ARG A 40 1.13 -4.37 4.22
N PRO A 41 2.37 -4.01 3.92
CA PRO A 41 2.95 -4.35 2.63
C PRO A 41 3.42 -5.79 2.59
N VAL A 42 3.53 -6.30 1.38
CA VAL A 42 4.17 -7.58 1.13
C VAL A 42 5.58 -7.30 0.66
N LYS A 43 6.55 -7.96 1.28
CA LYS A 43 7.94 -7.78 0.89
C LYS A 43 8.32 -8.86 -0.10
N LEU A 44 8.73 -8.45 -1.27
CA LEU A 44 9.14 -9.37 -2.32
C LEU A 44 10.58 -9.80 -2.10
N ALA A 45 10.97 -10.86 -2.81
CA ALA A 45 12.32 -11.41 -2.67
C ALA A 45 13.39 -10.38 -3.02
N ASN A 46 13.08 -9.43 -3.88
CA ASN A 46 14.04 -8.38 -4.27
C ASN A 46 13.98 -7.17 -3.35
N ARG A 47 13.41 -7.33 -2.16
CA ARG A 47 13.31 -6.28 -1.14
C ARG A 47 12.35 -5.17 -1.51
N ARG A 48 11.56 -5.36 -2.53
CA ARG A 48 10.56 -4.38 -2.89
C ARG A 48 9.31 -4.59 -2.06
N LEU A 49 8.69 -3.49 -1.67
CA LEU A 49 7.41 -3.55 -0.97
C LEU A 49 6.30 -3.30 -1.96
N VAL A 50 5.28 -4.14 -1.91
CA VAL A 50 4.09 -3.94 -2.72
C VAL A 50 2.89 -3.99 -1.81
N TRP A 51 1.82 -3.35 -2.23
CA TRP A 51 0.62 -3.21 -1.43
C TRP A 51 -0.54 -3.82 -2.20
N ASN A 52 -1.42 -4.49 -1.49
CA ASN A 52 -2.59 -5.10 -2.11
C ASN A 52 -3.57 -4.01 -2.54
N ALA A 53 -3.84 -3.93 -3.84
CA ALA A 53 -4.67 -2.86 -4.36
C ALA A 53 -6.09 -2.95 -3.85
N GLU A 54 -6.60 -4.16 -3.64
CA GLU A 54 -7.95 -4.32 -3.12
C GLU A 54 -8.08 -3.80 -1.70
N GLN A 55 -7.09 -4.08 -0.88
CA GLN A 55 -7.10 -3.58 0.49
C GLN A 55 -7.01 -2.06 0.50
N VAL A 56 -6.17 -1.52 -0.37
CA VAL A 56 -6.04 -0.07 -0.48
C VAL A 56 -7.36 0.56 -0.87
N ALA A 57 -8.03 -0.01 -1.85
CA ALA A 57 -9.32 0.50 -2.30
C ALA A 57 -10.34 0.45 -1.18
N THR A 58 -10.34 -0.62 -0.42
CA THR A 58 -11.28 -0.77 0.69
C THR A 58 -11.07 0.31 1.75
N VAL A 59 -9.81 0.56 2.09
CA VAL A 59 -9.51 1.57 3.10
C VAL A 59 -9.93 2.96 2.62
N PHE A 60 -9.61 3.28 1.37
CA PHE A 60 -9.94 4.59 0.84
C PHE A 60 -11.45 4.77 0.68
N ALA A 61 -12.14 3.71 0.26
CA ALA A 61 -13.58 3.77 0.15
C ALA A 61 -14.25 3.94 1.51
N GLY A 62 -13.70 3.28 2.51
CA GLY A 62 -14.22 3.42 3.86
C GLY A 62 -14.11 4.85 4.37
N GLU A 63 -13.00 5.50 4.07
CA GLU A 63 -12.83 6.89 4.46
C GLU A 63 -13.81 7.80 3.75
N VAL A 64 -14.01 7.54 2.46
CA VAL A 64 -14.91 8.36 1.69
C VAL A 64 -16.34 8.17 2.16
N ALA A 65 -16.69 6.94 2.51
CA ALA A 65 -18.05 6.65 2.97
C ALA A 65 -18.36 7.30 4.29
N ALA A 66 -17.35 7.54 5.09
CA ALA A 66 -17.57 8.21 6.35
C ALA A 66 -17.85 9.69 6.13
#